data_592bee563b2fcc1256e81559f46163b4
#
_entry.id   592bee563b2fcc1256e81559f46163b4
#
_cell.length_a   1.000
_cell.length_b   1.000
_cell.length_c   1.000
_cell.angle_alpha   90.00
_cell.angle_beta   90.00
_cell.angle_gamma   90.00
#
_symmetry.space_group_name_H-M   'P 1'
#
loop_
_entity.id
_entity.type
_entity.pdbx_description
1 polymer ?
#
loop_
_entity_poly.entity_id
_entity_poly.type
_entity_poly.pdbx_seq_one_letter_code
_entity_poly.pdbx_strand_id
1 'polypeptide(L)'
;LSHIYTILKNASGIDFTYYKRSTILRRIERRMLVTHTSSLAEFARLLGDNADEVNVLVKEILIGVTNFFRDPAFFEKLKYNAIYKIVERAKENEPIRVWSAGCSTGEEAYSIAILFWEVMEELQVTRDVKIFATDVDSRAIEQAGKGVFSENIIDDVTPDRLAKFFLKQNDQYQISKDIRRMIVFAADNMFSDPPFGKLDLICCRNVMIYFQPVLRRGLFAIFHSALKNGGFLFLGKSETAGEYVSLFKPVCSAEKIYLHKGEGKVEDLTPPAFNIPNIQAISPRSVRSGGDQREDAATESLYSKFLENFLPASVVLNEENAVLHFFGNYSDYLSLAPGKATLNFFGMLNKDLSLVAATALSRCRSEHTAITYTDIVVDCPSGRKVIDLTVQPIPSETGEESELTAVLFLENRPAEIAGTTEKYDLDATAARRIAELEREFQVSQNDLRSTIQRLETVNGELQAANEELLTANEELQSSTEELQSVNFPLEK
;
A
#
# COMPACT_ATOMS: atom_id res chain seq x y z
N LEU A 1 15.39 17.49 1.52
CA LEU A 1 14.06 16.93 1.33
C LEU A 1 13.84 15.70 2.22
N SER A 2 14.80 14.77 2.30
CA SER A 2 14.69 13.57 3.15
C SER A 2 14.41 13.92 4.61
N HIS A 3 15.03 14.96 5.14
CA HIS A 3 14.77 15.43 6.51
C HIS A 3 13.32 15.94 6.70
N ILE A 4 12.77 16.65 5.71
CA ILE A 4 11.37 17.07 5.73
C ILE A 4 10.43 15.86 5.74
N TYR A 5 10.70 14.83 4.91
CA TYR A 5 9.90 13.59 4.92
C TYR A 5 9.94 12.90 6.29
N THR A 6 11.09 12.88 6.97
CA THR A 6 11.20 12.32 8.31
C THR A 6 10.36 13.09 9.33
N ILE A 7 10.39 14.43 9.28
CA ILE A 7 9.57 15.28 10.17
C ILE A 7 8.07 15.02 9.92
N LEU A 8 7.65 15.04 8.65
CA LEU A 8 6.26 14.79 8.28
C LEU A 8 5.78 13.39 8.72
N LYS A 9 6.60 12.35 8.51
CA LYS A 9 6.30 10.98 8.92
C LYS A 9 6.16 10.85 10.44
N ASN A 10 7.05 11.47 11.20
CA ASN A 10 6.99 11.44 12.67
C ASN A 10 5.75 12.16 13.22
N ALA A 11 5.32 13.24 12.58
CA ALA A 11 4.16 14.02 13.00
C ALA A 11 2.82 13.41 12.60
N SER A 12 2.73 12.80 11.41
CA SER A 12 1.47 12.32 10.83
C SER A 12 1.33 10.80 10.78
N GLY A 13 2.41 10.04 10.98
CA GLY A 13 2.44 8.60 10.74
C GLY A 13 2.46 8.20 9.26
N ILE A 14 2.35 9.16 8.32
CA ILE A 14 2.24 8.91 6.89
C ILE A 14 3.62 8.98 6.24
N ASP A 15 3.96 7.98 5.43
CA ASP A 15 5.19 7.98 4.66
C ASP A 15 4.99 8.65 3.30
N PHE A 16 5.29 9.95 3.23
CA PHE A 16 5.17 10.74 2.02
C PHE A 16 6.25 10.44 0.96
N THR A 17 7.23 9.59 1.23
CA THR A 17 8.22 9.16 0.23
C THR A 17 7.60 8.42 -0.94
N TYR A 18 6.43 7.80 -0.72
CA TYR A 18 5.67 7.08 -1.74
C TYR A 18 4.69 7.96 -2.54
N TYR A 19 4.59 9.25 -2.19
CA TYR A 19 3.81 10.21 -2.95
C TYR A 19 4.63 10.77 -4.12
N LYS A 20 3.96 11.27 -5.16
CA LYS A 20 4.64 11.91 -6.29
C LYS A 20 5.43 13.11 -5.79
N ARG A 21 6.73 13.11 -6.05
CA ARG A 21 7.65 14.16 -5.59
C ARG A 21 7.23 15.57 -6.02
N SER A 22 6.72 15.72 -7.25
CA SER A 22 6.21 17.00 -7.77
C SER A 22 5.06 17.56 -6.94
N THR A 23 4.16 16.70 -6.46
CA THR A 23 3.05 17.13 -5.59
C THR A 23 3.58 17.67 -4.27
N ILE A 24 4.49 16.96 -3.62
CA ILE A 24 5.06 17.36 -2.34
C ILE A 24 5.87 18.64 -2.47
N LEU A 25 6.76 18.71 -3.47
CA LEU A 25 7.59 19.91 -3.70
C LEU A 25 6.75 21.16 -3.91
N ARG A 26 5.69 21.11 -4.74
CA ARG A 26 4.81 22.25 -4.97
C ARG A 26 4.16 22.79 -3.69
N ARG A 27 3.83 21.90 -2.72
CA ARG A 27 3.30 22.30 -1.42
C ARG A 27 4.36 22.89 -0.51
N ILE A 28 5.54 22.29 -0.50
CA ILE A 28 6.70 22.83 0.24
C ILE A 28 7.06 24.21 -0.28
N GLU A 29 7.20 24.40 -1.58
CA GLU A 29 7.51 25.70 -2.21
C GLU A 29 6.47 26.76 -1.85
N ARG A 30 5.18 26.40 -1.91
CA ARG A 30 4.10 27.32 -1.49
C ARG A 30 4.24 27.71 -0.02
N ARG A 31 4.55 26.76 0.89
CA ARG A 31 4.74 27.06 2.30
C ARG A 31 5.98 27.91 2.56
N MET A 32 7.06 27.64 1.83
CA MET A 32 8.27 28.45 1.90
C MET A 32 8.00 29.93 1.54
N LEU A 33 7.16 30.17 0.53
CA LEU A 33 6.74 31.55 0.18
C LEU A 33 5.95 32.19 1.31
N VAL A 34 5.00 31.47 1.92
CA VAL A 34 4.16 31.99 3.02
C VAL A 34 4.98 32.23 4.29
N THR A 35 5.95 31.39 4.58
CA THR A 35 6.82 31.49 5.77
C THR A 35 8.06 32.33 5.53
N HIS A 36 8.22 32.93 4.32
CA HIS A 36 9.37 33.74 3.92
C HIS A 36 10.72 33.07 4.09
N THR A 37 10.78 31.73 3.91
CA THR A 37 12.02 30.97 3.93
C THR A 37 12.66 30.89 2.55
N SER A 38 13.98 31.08 2.48
CA SER A 38 14.71 31.21 1.20
C SER A 38 15.29 29.89 0.69
N SER A 39 15.34 28.85 1.55
CA SER A 39 15.93 27.57 1.17
C SER A 39 15.21 26.38 1.86
N LEU A 40 15.28 25.20 1.22
CA LEU A 40 14.77 23.96 1.81
C LEU A 40 15.41 23.62 3.15
N ALA A 41 16.68 24.00 3.37
CA ALA A 41 17.37 23.75 4.62
C ALA A 41 16.84 24.66 5.76
N GLU A 42 16.54 25.89 5.46
CA GLU A 42 15.91 26.85 6.39
C GLU A 42 14.47 26.42 6.72
N PHE A 43 13.69 26.03 5.71
CA PHE A 43 12.34 25.51 5.91
C PHE A 43 12.32 24.21 6.73
N ALA A 44 13.27 23.31 6.51
CA ALA A 44 13.39 22.09 7.32
C ALA A 44 13.70 22.38 8.79
N ARG A 45 14.47 23.41 9.09
CA ARG A 45 14.72 23.87 10.49
C ARG A 45 13.44 24.46 11.09
N LEU A 46 12.75 25.34 10.34
CA LEU A 46 11.47 25.91 10.77
C LEU A 46 10.46 24.78 11.13
N LEU A 47 10.35 23.75 10.29
CA LEU A 47 9.48 22.59 10.57
C LEU A 47 9.95 21.81 11.82
N GLY A 48 11.25 21.75 12.11
CA GLY A 48 11.78 21.12 13.32
C GLY A 48 11.35 21.84 14.60
N ASP A 49 11.24 23.17 14.54
CA ASP A 49 10.95 24.05 15.68
C ASP A 49 9.47 24.40 15.82
N ASN A 50 8.64 24.17 14.76
CA ASN A 50 7.25 24.59 14.70
C ASN A 50 6.30 23.47 14.28
N ALA A 51 5.70 22.80 15.27
CA ALA A 51 4.75 21.72 15.05
C ALA A 51 3.46 22.17 14.34
N ASP A 52 3.03 23.43 14.51
CA ASP A 52 1.85 23.94 13.84
C ASP A 52 2.08 24.05 12.33
N GLU A 53 3.27 24.50 11.91
CA GLU A 53 3.63 24.58 10.50
C GLU A 53 3.72 23.18 9.87
N VAL A 54 4.22 22.18 10.60
CA VAL A 54 4.20 20.77 10.16
C VAL A 54 2.77 20.31 9.89
N ASN A 55 1.84 20.59 10.82
CA ASN A 55 0.42 20.26 10.68
C ASN A 55 -0.24 20.93 9.49
N VAL A 56 0.10 22.19 9.22
CA VAL A 56 -0.38 22.95 8.06
C VAL A 56 0.14 22.32 6.77
N LEU A 57 1.43 22.00 6.72
CA LEU A 57 2.02 21.36 5.53
C LEU A 57 1.42 19.97 5.28
N VAL A 58 1.24 19.13 6.30
CA VAL A 58 0.56 17.84 6.19
C VAL A 58 -0.84 18.02 5.59
N LYS A 59 -1.61 18.96 6.12
CA LYS A 59 -2.96 19.25 5.62
C LYS A 59 -2.96 19.73 4.16
N GLU A 60 -2.00 20.55 3.76
CA GLU A 60 -1.89 21.00 2.37
C GLU A 60 -1.47 19.86 1.40
N ILE A 61 -0.68 18.90 1.88
CA ILE A 61 -0.30 17.71 1.10
C ILE A 61 -1.48 16.75 0.92
N LEU A 62 -2.28 16.55 1.96
CA LEU A 62 -3.48 15.71 1.97
C LEU A 62 -4.66 16.40 1.30
N ILE A 63 -4.55 16.77 0.06
CA ILE A 63 -5.51 17.57 -0.71
C ILE A 63 -6.92 16.99 -0.60
N GLY A 64 -7.75 17.54 0.29
CA GLY A 64 -9.10 17.07 0.60
C GLY A 64 -10.21 17.77 -0.23
N VAL A 65 -9.97 18.11 -1.50
CA VAL A 65 -11.01 18.76 -2.34
C VAL A 65 -11.99 17.70 -2.85
N THR A 66 -13.22 17.78 -2.39
CA THR A 66 -14.32 16.88 -2.76
C THR A 66 -15.62 17.65 -2.87
N ASN A 67 -16.61 17.09 -3.55
CA ASN A 67 -17.97 17.60 -3.65
C ASN A 67 -18.97 16.45 -3.89
N PHE A 68 -20.26 16.73 -3.64
CA PHE A 68 -21.30 15.74 -3.88
C PHE A 68 -21.39 15.35 -5.36
N PHE A 69 -21.57 14.04 -5.63
CA PHE A 69 -21.71 13.48 -6.98
C PHE A 69 -20.64 13.96 -7.96
N ARG A 70 -19.40 14.13 -7.49
CA ARG A 70 -18.26 14.57 -8.29
C ARG A 70 -18.14 13.76 -9.59
N ASP A 71 -18.16 14.45 -10.76
CA ASP A 71 -18.35 13.85 -12.08
C ASP A 71 -19.73 13.15 -12.22
N PRO A 72 -20.86 13.89 -12.32
CA PRO A 72 -22.21 13.32 -12.19
C PRO A 72 -22.51 12.14 -13.11
N ALA A 73 -22.00 12.18 -14.35
CA ALA A 73 -22.17 11.08 -15.31
C ALA A 73 -21.56 9.75 -14.81
N PHE A 74 -20.50 9.81 -14.02
CA PHE A 74 -19.86 8.64 -13.41
C PHE A 74 -20.76 8.00 -12.34
N PHE A 75 -21.39 8.81 -11.49
CA PHE A 75 -22.33 8.32 -10.48
C PHE A 75 -23.62 7.76 -11.12
N GLU A 76 -24.11 8.36 -12.18
CA GLU A 76 -25.22 7.80 -12.96
C GLU A 76 -24.89 6.41 -13.51
N LYS A 77 -23.71 6.24 -14.11
CA LYS A 77 -23.27 4.93 -14.60
C LYS A 77 -23.01 3.94 -13.46
N LEU A 78 -22.49 4.39 -12.32
CA LEU A 78 -22.33 3.57 -11.12
C LEU A 78 -23.69 3.02 -10.67
N LYS A 79 -24.71 3.88 -10.60
CA LYS A 79 -26.08 3.50 -10.22
C LYS A 79 -26.58 2.32 -11.04
N TYR A 80 -26.59 2.46 -12.38
CA TYR A 80 -27.18 1.47 -13.28
C TYR A 80 -26.29 0.25 -13.56
N ASN A 81 -24.95 0.39 -13.57
CA ASN A 81 -24.06 -0.71 -13.96
C ASN A 81 -23.53 -1.53 -12.81
N ALA A 82 -23.53 -0.98 -11.58
CA ALA A 82 -23.02 -1.65 -10.39
C ALA A 82 -24.08 -1.75 -9.29
N ILE A 83 -24.63 -0.63 -8.78
CA ILE A 83 -25.48 -0.61 -7.60
C ILE A 83 -26.76 -1.43 -7.81
N TYR A 84 -27.46 -1.28 -8.93
CA TYR A 84 -28.61 -2.11 -9.25
C TYR A 84 -28.29 -3.61 -9.16
N LYS A 85 -27.21 -4.05 -9.79
CA LYS A 85 -26.77 -5.45 -9.77
C LYS A 85 -26.41 -5.94 -8.38
N ILE A 86 -25.82 -5.07 -7.55
CA ILE A 86 -25.48 -5.39 -6.17
C ILE A 86 -26.77 -5.60 -5.36
N VAL A 87 -27.72 -4.68 -5.46
CA VAL A 87 -28.99 -4.73 -4.71
C VAL A 87 -29.86 -5.91 -5.14
N GLU A 88 -29.97 -6.20 -6.43
CA GLU A 88 -30.74 -7.34 -6.98
C GLU A 88 -30.19 -8.70 -6.53
N ARG A 89 -28.86 -8.86 -6.50
CA ARG A 89 -28.24 -10.13 -6.09
C ARG A 89 -28.10 -10.31 -4.57
N ALA A 90 -28.24 -9.22 -3.80
CA ALA A 90 -28.08 -9.26 -2.36
C ALA A 90 -29.17 -10.11 -1.70
N LYS A 91 -28.75 -11.00 -0.80
CA LYS A 91 -29.67 -11.81 0.01
C LYS A 91 -30.21 -10.99 1.18
N GLU A 92 -31.42 -11.30 1.63
CA GLU A 92 -32.10 -10.54 2.69
C GLU A 92 -31.32 -10.48 4.01
N ASN A 93 -30.58 -11.54 4.34
CA ASN A 93 -29.85 -11.68 5.60
C ASN A 93 -28.34 -11.38 5.49
N GLU A 94 -27.87 -10.90 4.33
CA GLU A 94 -26.45 -10.59 4.13
C GLU A 94 -26.30 -9.08 3.83
N PRO A 95 -25.53 -8.34 4.67
CA PRO A 95 -25.35 -6.91 4.45
C PRO A 95 -24.55 -6.66 3.18
N ILE A 96 -24.96 -5.67 2.41
CA ILE A 96 -24.17 -5.10 1.31
C ILE A 96 -23.04 -4.29 1.94
N ARG A 97 -21.80 -4.61 1.58
CA ARG A 97 -20.60 -3.99 2.16
C ARG A 97 -19.88 -3.16 1.12
N VAL A 98 -19.70 -1.88 1.41
CA VAL A 98 -19.08 -0.91 0.52
C VAL A 98 -17.90 -0.25 1.24
N TRP A 99 -16.82 0.03 0.53
CA TRP A 99 -15.71 0.81 1.04
C TRP A 99 -15.50 2.06 0.17
N SER A 100 -15.59 3.25 0.76
CA SER A 100 -15.16 4.51 0.18
C SER A 100 -13.80 4.86 0.76
N ALA A 101 -12.74 4.63 0.00
CA ALA A 101 -11.35 4.78 0.40
C ALA A 101 -10.81 6.16 -0.02
N GLY A 102 -10.41 6.98 0.95
CA GLY A 102 -10.04 8.39 0.75
C GLY A 102 -11.29 9.29 0.62
N CYS A 103 -12.23 9.16 1.56
CA CYS A 103 -13.54 9.82 1.50
C CYS A 103 -13.52 11.32 1.86
N SER A 104 -12.39 11.85 2.34
CA SER A 104 -12.25 13.23 2.79
C SER A 104 -13.38 13.66 3.74
N THR A 105 -14.10 14.75 3.46
CA THR A 105 -15.21 15.29 4.26
C THR A 105 -16.55 14.56 4.05
N GLY A 106 -16.55 13.43 3.34
CA GLY A 106 -17.64 12.46 3.31
C GLY A 106 -18.61 12.59 2.14
N GLU A 107 -18.51 13.59 1.28
CA GLU A 107 -19.45 13.87 0.17
C GLU A 107 -19.57 12.64 -0.77
N GLU A 108 -18.46 11.95 -1.06
CA GLU A 108 -18.49 10.73 -1.87
C GLU A 108 -19.27 9.61 -1.18
N ALA A 109 -18.98 9.35 0.09
CA ALA A 109 -19.63 8.30 0.86
C ALA A 109 -21.14 8.53 0.98
N TYR A 110 -21.56 9.78 1.20
CA TYR A 110 -22.95 10.17 1.24
C TYR A 110 -23.62 10.07 -0.13
N SER A 111 -22.93 10.45 -1.21
CA SER A 111 -23.44 10.29 -2.58
C SER A 111 -23.71 8.81 -2.92
N ILE A 112 -22.81 7.92 -2.51
CA ILE A 112 -23.00 6.47 -2.66
C ILE A 112 -24.20 5.97 -1.86
N ALA A 113 -24.34 6.41 -0.60
CA ALA A 113 -25.48 6.04 0.25
C ALA A 113 -26.82 6.47 -0.33
N ILE A 114 -26.89 7.70 -0.87
CA ILE A 114 -28.07 8.21 -1.56
C ILE A 114 -28.41 7.33 -2.77
N LEU A 115 -27.42 6.94 -3.60
CA LEU A 115 -27.68 6.05 -4.74
C LEU A 115 -28.20 4.67 -4.33
N PHE A 116 -27.64 4.08 -3.27
CA PHE A 116 -28.17 2.82 -2.74
C PHE A 116 -29.61 2.97 -2.24
N TRP A 117 -29.90 4.07 -1.55
CA TRP A 117 -31.27 4.35 -1.11
C TRP A 117 -32.25 4.48 -2.28
N GLU A 118 -31.89 5.27 -3.29
CA GLU A 118 -32.73 5.44 -4.50
C GLU A 118 -33.00 4.12 -5.20
N VAL A 119 -31.96 3.28 -5.39
CA VAL A 119 -32.11 1.97 -6.06
C VAL A 119 -32.98 1.01 -5.24
N MET A 120 -32.84 0.99 -3.93
CA MET A 120 -33.69 0.16 -3.05
C MET A 120 -35.17 0.61 -3.12
N GLU A 121 -35.42 1.90 -3.19
CA GLU A 121 -36.75 2.46 -3.37
C GLU A 121 -37.36 2.13 -4.75
N GLU A 122 -36.57 2.28 -5.82
CA GLU A 122 -36.98 1.97 -7.19
C GLU A 122 -37.32 0.46 -7.37
N LEU A 123 -36.54 -0.41 -6.73
CA LEU A 123 -36.75 -1.86 -6.75
C LEU A 123 -37.78 -2.33 -5.71
N GLN A 124 -38.27 -1.43 -4.84
CA GLN A 124 -39.16 -1.73 -3.71
C GLN A 124 -38.64 -2.82 -2.78
N VAL A 125 -37.31 -2.82 -2.51
CA VAL A 125 -36.65 -3.77 -1.62
C VAL A 125 -35.94 -3.03 -0.50
N THR A 126 -35.83 -3.70 0.65
CA THR A 126 -35.01 -3.22 1.78
C THR A 126 -33.81 -4.11 1.93
N ARG A 127 -32.61 -3.52 1.99
CA ARG A 127 -31.34 -4.22 2.23
C ARG A 127 -30.55 -3.51 3.31
N ASP A 128 -29.81 -4.25 4.13
CA ASP A 128 -28.85 -3.65 5.05
C ASP A 128 -27.60 -3.26 4.26
N VAL A 129 -27.30 -1.97 4.20
CA VAL A 129 -26.13 -1.41 3.50
C VAL A 129 -25.19 -0.81 4.52
N LYS A 130 -23.93 -1.26 4.52
CA LYS A 130 -22.85 -0.76 5.37
C LYS A 130 -21.74 -0.18 4.52
N ILE A 131 -21.54 1.13 4.60
CA ILE A 131 -20.50 1.86 3.90
C ILE A 131 -19.39 2.21 4.90
N PHE A 132 -18.22 1.63 4.71
CA PHE A 132 -17.01 1.98 5.45
C PHE A 132 -16.35 3.14 4.70
N ALA A 133 -16.34 4.32 5.28
CA ALA A 133 -15.77 5.52 4.70
C ALA A 133 -14.52 5.91 5.47
N THR A 134 -13.37 5.81 4.82
CA THR A 134 -12.07 6.01 5.47
C THR A 134 -11.24 7.09 4.80
N ASP A 135 -10.51 7.83 5.62
CA ASP A 135 -9.49 8.78 5.18
C ASP A 135 -8.38 8.85 6.21
N VAL A 136 -7.19 9.21 5.78
CA VAL A 136 -6.03 9.38 6.65
C VAL A 136 -6.09 10.69 7.44
N ASP A 137 -6.85 11.69 6.97
CA ASP A 137 -7.10 12.94 7.70
C ASP A 137 -8.24 12.78 8.72
N SER A 138 -7.87 12.62 9.99
CA SER A 138 -8.82 12.47 11.10
C SER A 138 -9.77 13.66 11.27
N ARG A 139 -9.35 14.88 10.89
CA ARG A 139 -10.19 16.09 10.95
C ARG A 139 -11.27 16.05 9.86
N ALA A 140 -10.90 15.60 8.66
CA ALA A 140 -11.86 15.41 7.57
C ALA A 140 -12.91 14.36 7.98
N ILE A 141 -12.49 13.25 8.58
CA ILE A 141 -13.37 12.21 9.11
C ILE A 141 -14.29 12.74 10.22
N GLU A 142 -13.79 13.57 11.13
CA GLU A 142 -14.64 14.19 12.16
C GLU A 142 -15.72 15.09 11.53
N GLN A 143 -15.35 15.88 10.52
CA GLN A 143 -16.29 16.72 9.77
C GLN A 143 -17.31 15.85 9.01
N ALA A 144 -16.86 14.84 8.30
CA ALA A 144 -17.71 13.88 7.61
C ALA A 144 -18.73 13.24 8.57
N GLY A 145 -18.28 12.83 9.75
CA GLY A 145 -19.13 12.27 10.80
C GLY A 145 -20.23 13.21 11.30
N LYS A 146 -20.03 14.53 11.26
CA LYS A 146 -21.09 15.53 11.61
C LYS A 146 -22.20 15.55 10.56
N GLY A 147 -21.87 15.32 9.28
CA GLY A 147 -22.83 15.31 8.18
C GLY A 147 -23.49 16.67 7.95
N VAL A 148 -22.73 17.76 8.21
CA VAL A 148 -23.18 19.16 8.05
C VAL A 148 -22.33 19.83 6.97
N PHE A 149 -22.98 20.42 5.99
CA PHE A 149 -22.39 20.99 4.80
C PHE A 149 -22.86 22.45 4.61
N SER A 150 -22.02 23.26 3.98
CA SER A 150 -22.38 24.65 3.62
C SER A 150 -23.43 24.69 2.52
N GLU A 151 -24.03 25.87 2.30
CA GLU A 151 -25.04 26.09 1.26
C GLU A 151 -24.52 25.79 -0.16
N ASN A 152 -23.22 25.78 -0.39
CA ASN A 152 -22.62 25.48 -1.69
C ASN A 152 -22.99 24.10 -2.27
N ILE A 153 -23.49 23.16 -1.45
CA ILE A 153 -23.96 21.86 -1.95
C ILE A 153 -25.15 21.95 -2.92
N ILE A 154 -25.83 23.09 -2.96
CA ILE A 154 -26.94 23.36 -3.91
C ILE A 154 -26.48 23.22 -5.36
N ASP A 155 -25.23 23.55 -5.65
CA ASP A 155 -24.66 23.46 -7.00
C ASP A 155 -24.36 22.01 -7.41
N ASP A 156 -24.15 21.13 -6.42
CA ASP A 156 -23.74 19.74 -6.64
C ASP A 156 -24.90 18.73 -6.53
N VAL A 157 -25.94 19.06 -5.74
CA VAL A 157 -27.04 18.16 -5.40
C VAL A 157 -28.34 18.66 -6.03
N THR A 158 -29.04 17.79 -6.75
CA THR A 158 -30.32 18.16 -7.37
C THR A 158 -31.37 18.57 -6.34
N PRO A 159 -32.31 19.49 -6.70
CA PRO A 159 -33.33 19.95 -5.75
C PRO A 159 -34.15 18.84 -5.11
N ASP A 160 -34.46 17.77 -5.87
CA ASP A 160 -35.21 16.62 -5.36
C ASP A 160 -34.41 15.84 -4.29
N ARG A 161 -33.10 15.64 -4.51
CA ARG A 161 -32.20 15.01 -3.53
C ARG A 161 -32.00 15.89 -2.31
N LEU A 162 -31.87 17.22 -2.48
CA LEU A 162 -31.77 18.15 -1.36
C LEU A 162 -33.03 18.09 -0.48
N ALA A 163 -34.22 18.16 -1.09
CA ALA A 163 -35.48 18.09 -0.35
C ALA A 163 -35.67 16.75 0.36
N LYS A 164 -35.19 15.65 -0.21
CA LYS A 164 -35.41 14.30 0.30
C LYS A 164 -34.41 13.87 1.35
N PHE A 165 -33.15 14.18 1.17
CA PHE A 165 -32.04 13.62 1.97
C PHE A 165 -31.37 14.62 2.89
N PHE A 166 -31.70 15.91 2.82
CA PHE A 166 -31.08 16.94 3.64
C PHE A 166 -32.11 17.78 4.38
N LEU A 167 -31.72 18.22 5.57
CA LEU A 167 -32.48 19.16 6.38
C LEU A 167 -31.76 20.50 6.38
N LYS A 168 -32.41 21.53 5.84
CA LYS A 168 -31.84 22.90 5.87
C LYS A 168 -31.93 23.47 7.28
N GLN A 169 -30.80 23.90 7.85
CA GLN A 169 -30.70 24.54 9.14
C GLN A 169 -29.86 25.82 8.98
N ASN A 170 -30.53 26.99 9.01
CA ASN A 170 -29.90 28.27 8.67
C ASN A 170 -29.25 28.24 7.29
N ASP A 171 -27.93 28.54 7.22
CA ASP A 171 -27.11 28.53 5.98
C ASP A 171 -26.36 27.19 5.79
N GLN A 172 -26.83 26.11 6.41
CA GLN A 172 -26.22 24.80 6.34
C GLN A 172 -27.26 23.73 6.01
N TYR A 173 -26.77 22.63 5.45
CA TYR A 173 -27.55 21.44 5.17
C TYR A 173 -27.01 20.26 5.96
N GLN A 174 -27.89 19.61 6.73
CA GLN A 174 -27.56 18.40 7.49
C GLN A 174 -28.15 17.20 6.77
N ILE A 175 -27.30 16.17 6.51
CA ILE A 175 -27.77 14.90 5.93
C ILE A 175 -28.77 14.20 6.86
N SER A 176 -29.77 13.53 6.30
CA SER A 176 -30.78 12.80 7.05
C SER A 176 -30.16 11.66 7.87
N LYS A 177 -30.82 11.36 9.02
CA LYS A 177 -30.35 10.31 9.93
C LYS A 177 -30.32 8.91 9.26
N ASP A 178 -31.22 8.67 8.34
CA ASP A 178 -31.36 7.36 7.68
C ASP A 178 -30.17 7.10 6.74
N ILE A 179 -29.76 8.10 5.96
CA ILE A 179 -28.56 8.02 5.11
C ILE A 179 -27.29 7.92 5.98
N ARG A 180 -27.22 8.71 7.05
CA ARG A 180 -26.03 8.71 7.93
C ARG A 180 -25.82 7.35 8.63
N ARG A 181 -26.88 6.62 8.99
CA ARG A 181 -26.79 5.30 9.63
C ARG A 181 -26.19 4.22 8.74
N MET A 182 -26.20 4.42 7.42
CA MET A 182 -25.59 3.50 6.47
C MET A 182 -24.05 3.59 6.46
N ILE A 183 -23.46 4.65 7.05
CA ILE A 183 -22.05 4.97 6.90
C ILE A 183 -21.33 4.90 8.26
N VAL A 184 -20.17 4.26 8.25
CA VAL A 184 -19.21 4.23 9.37
C VAL A 184 -17.96 4.97 8.91
N PHE A 185 -17.69 6.12 9.54
CA PHE A 185 -16.50 6.91 9.29
C PHE A 185 -15.36 6.49 10.22
N ALA A 186 -14.16 6.28 9.68
CA ALA A 186 -12.97 5.94 10.45
C ALA A 186 -11.73 6.60 9.88
N ALA A 187 -10.88 7.15 10.74
CA ALA A 187 -9.52 7.54 10.35
C ALA A 187 -8.71 6.26 10.15
N ASP A 188 -8.24 6.05 8.92
CA ASP A 188 -7.60 4.80 8.52
C ASP A 188 -6.60 5.04 7.39
N ASN A 189 -5.46 4.37 7.48
CA ASN A 189 -4.46 4.35 6.42
C ASN A 189 -4.60 3.05 5.62
N MET A 190 -5.19 3.14 4.44
CA MET A 190 -5.49 2.01 3.55
C MET A 190 -4.29 1.09 3.24
N PHE A 191 -3.05 1.50 3.57
CA PHE A 191 -1.84 0.71 3.35
C PHE A 191 -1.33 0.00 4.60
N SER A 192 -1.67 0.47 5.78
CA SER A 192 -1.16 -0.06 7.06
C SER A 192 -2.19 -0.90 7.81
N ASP A 193 -3.46 -0.62 7.62
CA ASP A 193 -4.52 -1.32 8.32
C ASP A 193 -5.16 -2.39 7.44
N PRO A 194 -5.57 -3.54 8.01
CA PRO A 194 -6.17 -4.62 7.24
C PRO A 194 -7.45 -4.15 6.56
N PRO A 195 -7.61 -4.40 5.26
CA PRO A 195 -8.78 -3.96 4.53
C PRO A 195 -10.04 -4.69 5.01
N PHE A 196 -11.17 -4.05 4.82
CA PHE A 196 -12.47 -4.67 5.04
C PHE A 196 -12.68 -5.81 4.04
N GLY A 197 -12.93 -7.02 4.51
CA GLY A 197 -13.14 -8.18 3.63
C GLY A 197 -14.58 -8.32 3.12
N LYS A 198 -14.75 -9.12 2.07
CA LYS A 198 -16.05 -9.47 1.46
C LYS A 198 -16.86 -8.25 1.03
N LEU A 199 -16.22 -7.33 0.33
CA LEU A 199 -16.85 -6.10 -0.17
C LEU A 199 -17.58 -6.35 -1.49
N ASP A 200 -18.73 -5.71 -1.65
CA ASP A 200 -19.52 -5.71 -2.90
C ASP A 200 -19.10 -4.56 -3.82
N LEU A 201 -18.61 -3.46 -3.25
CA LEU A 201 -18.14 -2.27 -3.97
C LEU A 201 -16.98 -1.63 -3.22
N ILE A 202 -15.93 -1.25 -3.97
CA ILE A 202 -14.89 -0.33 -3.51
C ILE A 202 -14.95 0.91 -4.39
N CYS A 203 -14.98 2.09 -3.75
CA CYS A 203 -14.81 3.38 -4.38
C CYS A 203 -13.49 3.97 -3.92
N CYS A 204 -12.58 4.24 -4.86
CA CYS A 204 -11.31 4.92 -4.59
C CYS A 204 -11.07 5.91 -5.72
N ARG A 205 -11.53 7.15 -5.54
CA ARG A 205 -11.56 8.15 -6.59
C ARG A 205 -10.72 9.38 -6.24
N ASN A 206 -9.91 9.82 -7.19
CA ASN A 206 -9.07 11.00 -7.08
C ASN A 206 -8.04 10.95 -5.93
N VAL A 207 -7.62 9.76 -5.54
CA VAL A 207 -6.64 9.49 -4.47
C VAL A 207 -5.34 8.95 -5.05
N MET A 208 -5.41 7.96 -5.95
CA MET A 208 -4.24 7.32 -6.54
C MET A 208 -3.43 8.24 -7.47
N ILE A 209 -4.00 9.36 -7.88
CA ILE A 209 -3.31 10.37 -8.69
C ILE A 209 -2.10 10.97 -7.97
N TYR A 210 -2.06 10.91 -6.65
CA TYR A 210 -0.96 11.40 -5.82
C TYR A 210 0.13 10.37 -5.55
N PHE A 211 -0.11 9.09 -5.86
CA PHE A 211 0.77 7.98 -5.50
C PHE A 211 1.76 7.62 -6.62
N GLN A 212 2.95 7.18 -6.21
CA GLN A 212 3.89 6.54 -7.09
C GLN A 212 3.37 5.17 -7.59
N PRO A 213 3.85 4.66 -8.74
CA PRO A 213 3.39 3.38 -9.31
C PRO A 213 3.48 2.20 -8.34
N VAL A 214 4.54 2.13 -7.54
CA VAL A 214 4.74 1.06 -6.54
C VAL A 214 3.63 1.02 -5.49
N LEU A 215 3.18 2.19 -5.03
CA LEU A 215 2.09 2.28 -4.06
C LEU A 215 0.75 1.90 -4.69
N ARG A 216 0.50 2.31 -5.93
CA ARG A 216 -0.71 1.94 -6.68
C ARG A 216 -0.82 0.44 -6.88
N ARG A 217 0.31 -0.26 -7.15
CA ARG A 217 0.34 -1.72 -7.26
C ARG A 217 -0.12 -2.38 -5.97
N GLY A 218 0.42 -1.97 -4.83
CA GLY A 218 0.00 -2.48 -3.52
C GLY A 218 -1.50 -2.25 -3.25
N LEU A 219 -2.04 -1.11 -3.66
CA LEU A 219 -3.45 -0.80 -3.49
C LEU A 219 -4.37 -1.72 -4.32
N PHE A 220 -3.99 -2.05 -5.55
CA PHE A 220 -4.75 -3.03 -6.36
C PHE A 220 -4.71 -4.44 -5.78
N ALA A 221 -3.61 -4.85 -5.13
CA ALA A 221 -3.54 -6.10 -4.38
C ALA A 221 -4.53 -6.11 -3.20
N ILE A 222 -4.59 -5.01 -2.43
CA ILE A 222 -5.55 -4.82 -1.35
C ILE A 222 -6.99 -4.90 -1.89
N PHE A 223 -7.31 -4.19 -2.97
CA PHE A 223 -8.65 -4.23 -3.57
C PHE A 223 -9.05 -5.61 -4.06
N HIS A 224 -8.11 -6.35 -4.67
CA HIS A 224 -8.34 -7.73 -5.10
C HIS A 224 -8.69 -8.64 -3.92
N SER A 225 -7.94 -8.57 -2.81
CA SER A 225 -8.19 -9.40 -1.63
C SER A 225 -9.48 -9.03 -0.88
N ALA A 226 -9.86 -7.75 -0.91
CA ALA A 226 -11.01 -7.22 -0.18
C ALA A 226 -12.34 -7.45 -0.88
N LEU A 227 -12.38 -7.46 -2.23
CA LEU A 227 -13.60 -7.63 -3.03
C LEU A 227 -14.06 -9.07 -3.11
N LYS A 228 -15.38 -9.27 -3.03
CA LYS A 228 -16.02 -10.54 -3.42
C LYS A 228 -15.79 -10.81 -4.91
N ASN A 229 -15.81 -12.08 -5.32
CA ASN A 229 -15.94 -12.42 -6.74
C ASN A 229 -17.21 -11.79 -7.31
N GLY A 230 -17.09 -11.07 -8.41
CA GLY A 230 -18.18 -10.28 -8.99
C GLY A 230 -18.47 -8.96 -8.24
N GLY A 231 -17.61 -8.54 -7.29
CA GLY A 231 -17.64 -7.20 -6.69
C GLY A 231 -17.21 -6.13 -7.69
N PHE A 232 -17.47 -4.88 -7.39
CA PHE A 232 -17.17 -3.77 -8.28
C PHE A 232 -16.09 -2.85 -7.71
N LEU A 233 -15.23 -2.32 -8.59
CA LEU A 233 -14.26 -1.28 -8.29
C LEU A 233 -14.63 -0.03 -9.10
N PHE A 234 -14.76 1.11 -8.41
CA PHE A 234 -15.08 2.40 -9.00
C PHE A 234 -13.94 3.39 -8.76
N LEU A 235 -13.36 3.93 -9.84
CA LEU A 235 -12.20 4.81 -9.82
C LEU A 235 -12.55 6.20 -10.33
N GLY A 236 -11.67 7.17 -10.09
CA GLY A 236 -11.79 8.53 -10.61
C GLY A 236 -11.43 8.64 -12.09
N LYS A 237 -11.83 9.75 -12.72
CA LYS A 237 -11.68 10.02 -14.15
C LYS A 237 -10.25 9.82 -14.68
N SER A 238 -9.25 10.24 -13.92
CA SER A 238 -7.82 10.18 -14.29
C SER A 238 -7.13 8.91 -13.80
N GLU A 239 -7.88 7.93 -13.28
CA GLU A 239 -7.35 6.70 -12.71
C GLU A 239 -7.76 5.51 -13.58
N THR A 240 -7.01 4.42 -13.51
CA THR A 240 -7.30 3.23 -14.33
C THR A 240 -6.76 1.97 -13.67
N ALA A 241 -7.50 0.87 -13.85
CA ALA A 241 -7.05 -0.49 -13.53
C ALA A 241 -6.51 -1.22 -14.78
N GLY A 242 -6.11 -0.48 -15.83
CA GLY A 242 -5.76 -1.06 -17.13
C GLY A 242 -4.59 -2.05 -17.10
N GLU A 243 -3.64 -1.90 -16.18
CA GLU A 243 -2.53 -2.85 -15.97
C GLU A 243 -3.00 -4.17 -15.32
N TYR A 244 -4.20 -4.18 -14.70
CA TYR A 244 -4.75 -5.29 -13.91
C TYR A 244 -6.04 -5.86 -14.52
N VAL A 245 -6.17 -5.87 -15.87
CA VAL A 245 -7.35 -6.37 -16.58
C VAL A 245 -7.61 -7.86 -16.31
N SER A 246 -6.58 -8.62 -15.99
CA SER A 246 -6.71 -10.02 -15.55
C SER A 246 -7.59 -10.14 -14.31
N LEU A 247 -7.51 -9.20 -13.37
CA LEU A 247 -8.24 -9.18 -12.10
C LEU A 247 -9.52 -8.34 -12.18
N PHE A 248 -9.48 -7.21 -12.90
CA PHE A 248 -10.54 -6.20 -12.96
C PHE A 248 -11.02 -6.00 -14.40
N LYS A 249 -12.12 -6.67 -14.77
CA LYS A 249 -12.74 -6.54 -16.09
C LYS A 249 -13.47 -5.18 -16.21
N PRO A 250 -13.17 -4.35 -17.21
CA PRO A 250 -13.91 -3.11 -17.40
C PRO A 250 -15.39 -3.39 -17.73
N VAL A 251 -16.29 -2.75 -16.99
CA VAL A 251 -17.74 -2.72 -17.26
C VAL A 251 -18.09 -1.45 -18.02
N CYS A 252 -17.59 -0.30 -17.56
CA CYS A 252 -17.65 0.99 -18.22
C CYS A 252 -16.26 1.61 -18.20
N SER A 253 -15.51 1.50 -19.29
CA SER A 253 -14.12 1.98 -19.38
C SER A 253 -14.01 3.50 -19.28
N ALA A 254 -14.99 4.24 -19.83
CA ALA A 254 -15.03 5.70 -19.78
C ALA A 254 -15.25 6.17 -18.34
N GLU A 255 -16.19 5.59 -17.61
CA GLU A 255 -16.58 5.97 -16.25
C GLU A 255 -15.85 5.14 -15.18
N LYS A 256 -14.80 4.38 -15.56
CA LYS A 256 -13.88 3.70 -14.65
C LYS A 256 -14.54 2.74 -13.67
N ILE A 257 -15.54 1.98 -14.15
CA ILE A 257 -16.21 0.93 -13.39
C ILE A 257 -15.69 -0.42 -13.86
N TYR A 258 -15.21 -1.23 -12.91
CA TYR A 258 -14.60 -2.53 -13.16
C TYR A 258 -15.28 -3.61 -12.33
N LEU A 259 -15.38 -4.82 -12.88
CA LEU A 259 -15.87 -6.02 -12.23
C LEU A 259 -14.68 -6.88 -11.78
N HIS A 260 -14.64 -7.25 -10.52
CA HIS A 260 -13.64 -8.16 -9.98
C HIS A 260 -13.92 -9.60 -10.42
N LYS A 261 -12.92 -10.29 -11.00
CA LYS A 261 -13.07 -11.64 -11.56
C LYS A 261 -12.92 -12.78 -10.54
N GLY A 262 -12.40 -12.50 -9.36
CA GLY A 262 -12.19 -13.49 -8.29
C GLY A 262 -11.06 -14.51 -8.54
N GLU A 263 -10.76 -14.81 -9.80
CA GLU A 263 -9.73 -15.77 -10.20
C GLU A 263 -8.63 -15.02 -10.96
N GLY A 264 -7.44 -15.00 -10.41
CA GLY A 264 -6.24 -14.43 -11.03
C GLY A 264 -5.03 -14.76 -10.18
N LYS A 265 -3.94 -15.19 -10.80
CA LYS A 265 -2.68 -15.40 -10.07
C LYS A 265 -2.15 -14.04 -9.62
N VAL A 266 -1.95 -13.92 -8.31
CA VAL A 266 -1.44 -12.72 -7.62
C VAL A 266 0.06 -12.50 -7.91
N GLU A 267 0.70 -13.34 -8.71
CA GLU A 267 2.15 -13.34 -8.98
C GLU A 267 2.70 -11.97 -9.46
N ASP A 268 1.85 -11.11 -10.05
CA ASP A 268 2.23 -9.75 -10.46
C ASP A 268 1.96 -8.66 -9.39
N LEU A 269 1.35 -9.02 -8.25
CA LEU A 269 0.84 -8.06 -7.26
C LEU A 269 1.48 -8.23 -5.88
N THR A 270 2.73 -8.67 -5.77
CA THR A 270 3.42 -8.69 -4.48
C THR A 270 3.37 -7.27 -3.89
N PRO A 271 2.62 -7.04 -2.79
CA PRO A 271 2.63 -5.73 -2.16
C PRO A 271 4.07 -5.45 -1.71
N PRO A 272 4.60 -4.25 -1.94
CA PRO A 272 5.85 -3.88 -1.33
C PRO A 272 5.70 -4.09 0.17
N ALA A 273 6.65 -4.77 0.79
CA ALA A 273 6.68 -4.94 2.24
C ALA A 273 6.75 -3.54 2.88
N PHE A 274 5.58 -3.00 3.23
CA PHE A 274 5.53 -1.77 4.00
C PHE A 274 6.05 -2.10 5.40
N ASN A 275 7.23 -1.58 5.74
CA ASN A 275 7.72 -1.60 7.10
C ASN A 275 6.75 -0.82 7.99
N ILE A 276 5.76 -1.52 8.54
CA ILE A 276 4.89 -1.00 9.60
C ILE A 276 5.73 -1.00 10.87
N PRO A 277 5.99 0.16 11.51
CA PRO A 277 6.56 0.14 12.84
C PRO A 277 5.55 -0.57 13.74
N ASN A 278 6.04 -1.54 14.47
CA ASN A 278 5.38 -2.41 15.42
C ASN A 278 4.32 -1.66 16.27
N ILE A 279 3.08 -1.67 15.84
CA ILE A 279 1.95 -1.34 16.71
C ILE A 279 1.50 -2.68 17.28
N GLN A 280 1.70 -2.83 18.58
CA GLN A 280 1.16 -3.95 19.35
C GLN A 280 -0.28 -4.20 18.89
N ALA A 281 -0.53 -5.39 18.40
CA ALA A 281 -1.84 -5.84 17.98
C ALA A 281 -2.84 -5.69 19.14
N ILE A 282 -3.60 -4.61 19.12
CA ILE A 282 -4.84 -4.52 19.87
C ILE A 282 -5.84 -5.34 19.05
N SER A 283 -5.99 -6.59 19.44
CA SER A 283 -7.00 -7.49 18.89
C SER A 283 -8.37 -6.82 18.91
N PRO A 284 -9.11 -6.76 17.80
CA PRO A 284 -10.48 -6.29 17.83
C PRO A 284 -11.28 -7.24 18.72
N ARG A 285 -11.86 -6.71 19.79
CA ARG A 285 -12.87 -7.42 20.57
C ARG A 285 -14.05 -7.71 19.65
N SER A 286 -14.02 -8.87 19.00
CA SER A 286 -15.23 -9.44 18.39
C SER A 286 -16.20 -9.76 19.53
N VAL A 287 -17.39 -9.19 19.44
CA VAL A 287 -18.54 -9.64 20.21
C VAL A 287 -18.83 -11.07 19.73
N ARG A 288 -18.48 -12.06 20.54
CA ARG A 288 -18.71 -13.48 20.28
C ARG A 288 -20.10 -13.85 20.78
N SER A 289 -20.91 -14.41 19.92
CA SER A 289 -21.93 -15.39 20.26
C SER A 289 -21.23 -16.73 20.57
N GLY A 290 -21.56 -17.31 21.72
CA GLY A 290 -20.81 -18.39 22.35
C GLY A 290 -20.80 -19.72 21.59
N GLY A 291 -19.72 -20.46 21.84
CA GLY A 291 -19.55 -21.90 21.58
C GLY A 291 -18.20 -22.22 20.93
N ASP A 292 -17.35 -22.97 21.61
CA ASP A 292 -16.25 -23.79 21.09
C ASP A 292 -14.89 -23.18 20.71
N GLN A 293 -14.50 -21.99 21.11
CA GLN A 293 -13.16 -21.44 20.75
C GLN A 293 -12.13 -21.41 21.91
N ARG A 294 -12.41 -22.02 23.05
CA ARG A 294 -11.45 -22.08 24.16
C ARG A 294 -10.38 -23.17 24.00
N GLU A 295 -10.67 -24.22 23.24
CA GLU A 295 -9.70 -25.32 23.00
C GLU A 295 -8.66 -24.93 21.94
N ASP A 296 -9.04 -24.22 20.87
CA ASP A 296 -8.09 -23.82 19.81
C ASP A 296 -7.06 -22.81 20.28
N ALA A 297 -7.46 -21.76 21.03
CA ALA A 297 -6.53 -20.75 21.53
C ALA A 297 -5.59 -21.27 22.63
N ALA A 298 -6.04 -22.23 23.44
CA ALA A 298 -5.20 -22.89 24.43
C ALA A 298 -4.19 -23.84 23.77
N THR A 299 -4.61 -24.52 22.72
CA THR A 299 -3.79 -25.42 21.92
C THR A 299 -2.73 -24.65 21.14
N GLU A 300 -3.09 -23.53 20.50
CA GLU A 300 -2.17 -22.66 19.76
C GLU A 300 -1.14 -21.99 20.70
N SER A 301 -1.56 -21.56 21.90
CA SER A 301 -0.65 -21.06 22.94
C SER A 301 0.28 -22.16 23.49
N LEU A 302 -0.18 -23.39 23.54
CA LEU A 302 0.63 -24.55 23.96
C LEU A 302 1.67 -24.90 22.91
N TYR A 303 1.28 -24.91 21.63
CA TYR A 303 2.20 -25.13 20.50
C TYR A 303 3.28 -24.05 20.43
N SER A 304 2.92 -22.77 20.55
CA SER A 304 3.88 -21.67 20.58
C SER A 304 4.89 -21.82 21.71
N LYS A 305 4.44 -22.11 22.93
CA LYS A 305 5.33 -22.32 24.09
C LYS A 305 6.20 -23.57 23.95
N PHE A 306 5.66 -24.63 23.33
CA PHE A 306 6.44 -25.84 23.05
C PHE A 306 7.54 -25.55 22.03
N LEU A 307 7.20 -24.87 20.93
CA LEU A 307 8.18 -24.49 19.89
C LEU A 307 9.27 -23.56 20.46
N GLU A 308 8.91 -22.58 21.29
CA GLU A 308 9.87 -21.68 21.94
C GLU A 308 10.86 -22.39 22.87
N ASN A 309 10.43 -23.43 23.57
CA ASN A 309 11.26 -24.07 24.60
C ASN A 309 12.01 -25.31 24.12
N PHE A 310 11.56 -25.98 23.07
CA PHE A 310 12.09 -27.27 22.64
C PHE A 310 12.75 -27.25 21.26
N LEU A 311 12.53 -26.22 20.43
CA LEU A 311 13.29 -26.07 19.21
C LEU A 311 14.67 -25.48 19.47
N PRO A 312 15.70 -25.91 18.71
CA PRO A 312 16.99 -25.23 18.71
C PRO A 312 16.81 -23.79 18.22
N ALA A 313 17.77 -22.93 18.61
CA ALA A 313 17.81 -21.57 18.10
C ALA A 313 17.74 -21.60 16.57
N SER A 314 16.67 -21.00 16.00
CA SER A 314 16.45 -21.05 14.56
C SER A 314 15.66 -19.87 14.06
N VAL A 315 15.77 -19.58 12.77
CA VAL A 315 15.04 -18.53 12.10
C VAL A 315 14.49 -19.02 10.77
N VAL A 316 13.33 -18.50 10.37
CA VAL A 316 12.73 -18.70 9.06
C VAL A 316 12.91 -17.44 8.24
N LEU A 317 13.46 -17.59 7.04
CA LEU A 317 13.76 -16.51 6.11
C LEU A 317 12.91 -16.64 4.84
N ASN A 318 12.58 -15.49 4.23
CA ASN A 318 12.08 -15.42 2.87
C ASN A 318 13.23 -15.32 1.85
N GLU A 319 12.91 -15.22 0.56
CA GLU A 319 13.89 -15.08 -0.52
C GLU A 319 14.81 -13.85 -0.38
N GLU A 320 14.29 -12.75 0.17
CA GLU A 320 15.03 -11.50 0.38
C GLU A 320 15.90 -11.49 1.64
N ASN A 321 16.02 -12.64 2.33
CA ASN A 321 16.71 -12.80 3.61
C ASN A 321 16.09 -11.97 4.74
N ALA A 322 14.80 -11.66 4.68
CA ALA A 322 14.07 -11.09 5.78
C ALA A 322 13.63 -12.21 6.74
N VAL A 323 13.83 -11.98 8.04
CA VAL A 323 13.41 -12.93 9.08
C VAL A 323 11.91 -12.84 9.29
N LEU A 324 11.21 -13.96 9.09
CA LEU A 324 9.77 -14.08 9.29
C LEU A 324 9.43 -14.58 10.69
N HIS A 325 10.18 -15.56 11.20
CA HIS A 325 9.96 -16.14 12.53
C HIS A 325 11.28 -16.46 13.23
N PHE A 326 11.27 -16.35 14.56
CA PHE A 326 12.35 -16.73 15.46
C PHE A 326 11.87 -17.86 16.36
N PHE A 327 12.72 -18.88 16.60
CA PHE A 327 12.45 -19.98 17.52
C PHE A 327 13.64 -20.23 18.42
N GLY A 328 13.38 -20.71 19.63
CA GLY A 328 14.42 -21.03 20.62
C GLY A 328 15.20 -19.79 21.13
N ASN A 329 16.33 -20.03 21.76
CA ASN A 329 17.18 -18.96 22.31
C ASN A 329 18.16 -18.44 21.25
N TYR A 330 17.72 -17.55 20.38
CA TYR A 330 18.50 -16.97 19.27
C TYR A 330 19.38 -15.78 19.67
N SER A 331 19.27 -15.25 20.89
CA SER A 331 19.95 -14.04 21.36
C SER A 331 21.48 -14.13 21.37
N ASP A 332 22.04 -15.36 21.39
CA ASP A 332 23.47 -15.59 21.31
C ASP A 332 24.03 -15.42 19.88
N TYR A 333 23.20 -15.59 18.86
CA TYR A 333 23.59 -15.60 17.44
C TYR A 333 23.12 -14.39 16.67
N LEU A 334 22.01 -13.78 17.11
CA LEU A 334 21.37 -12.65 16.47
C LEU A 334 21.21 -11.48 17.43
N SER A 335 21.63 -10.29 17.01
CA SER A 335 21.48 -9.04 17.76
C SER A 335 20.93 -7.93 16.86
N LEU A 336 20.09 -7.07 17.43
CA LEU A 336 19.66 -5.85 16.73
C LEU A 336 20.79 -4.84 16.78
N ALA A 337 21.30 -4.41 15.62
CA ALA A 337 22.27 -3.33 15.55
C ALA A 337 21.65 -2.02 16.05
N PRO A 338 22.37 -1.19 16.82
CA PRO A 338 21.89 0.12 17.21
C PRO A 338 21.71 0.99 15.96
N GLY A 339 20.48 1.47 15.73
CA GLY A 339 20.10 2.27 14.57
C GLY A 339 18.75 1.86 14.01
N LYS A 340 18.58 1.95 12.70
CA LYS A 340 17.33 1.59 12.01
C LYS A 340 17.16 0.06 12.11
N ALA A 341 16.14 -0.39 12.84
CA ALA A 341 15.82 -1.81 12.95
C ALA A 341 15.43 -2.37 11.55
N THR A 342 16.26 -3.25 11.03
CA THR A 342 15.95 -4.03 9.83
C THR A 342 15.88 -5.49 10.24
N LEU A 343 14.81 -6.19 9.84
CA LEU A 343 14.69 -7.64 10.03
C LEU A 343 15.50 -8.41 8.97
N ASN A 344 16.50 -7.78 8.38
CA ASN A 344 17.42 -8.45 7.48
C ASN A 344 18.34 -9.37 8.30
N PHE A 345 18.35 -10.65 7.98
CA PHE A 345 19.08 -11.68 8.68
C PHE A 345 20.57 -11.36 8.83
N PHE A 346 21.23 -10.94 7.75
CA PHE A 346 22.66 -10.62 7.78
C PHE A 346 22.99 -9.37 8.61
N GLY A 347 22.05 -8.42 8.70
CA GLY A 347 22.22 -7.23 9.55
C GLY A 347 22.09 -7.53 11.06
N MET A 348 21.47 -8.65 11.40
CA MET A 348 21.25 -9.10 12.79
C MET A 348 22.25 -10.17 13.21
N LEU A 349 22.85 -10.88 12.26
CA LEU A 349 23.69 -12.04 12.49
C LEU A 349 25.05 -11.61 13.07
N ASN A 350 25.59 -12.43 13.98
CA ASN A 350 26.96 -12.25 14.48
C ASN A 350 27.95 -12.27 13.31
N LYS A 351 28.94 -11.38 13.33
CA LYS A 351 29.92 -11.21 12.24
C LYS A 351 30.65 -12.51 11.88
N ASP A 352 30.93 -13.34 12.87
CA ASP A 352 31.62 -14.62 12.69
C ASP A 352 30.79 -15.60 11.88
N LEU A 353 29.46 -15.47 11.89
CA LEU A 353 28.52 -16.33 11.17
C LEU A 353 28.12 -15.81 9.79
N SER A 354 28.34 -14.52 9.52
CA SER A 354 27.78 -13.86 8.32
C SER A 354 28.24 -14.51 7.01
N LEU A 355 29.53 -14.84 6.91
CA LEU A 355 30.08 -15.44 5.68
C LEU A 355 29.61 -16.88 5.50
N VAL A 356 29.61 -17.66 6.59
CA VAL A 356 29.17 -19.06 6.59
C VAL A 356 27.69 -19.17 6.21
N ALA A 357 26.86 -18.34 6.84
CA ALA A 357 25.42 -18.30 6.58
C ALA A 357 25.10 -17.85 5.15
N ALA A 358 25.83 -16.86 4.61
CA ALA A 358 25.65 -16.40 3.23
C ALA A 358 25.93 -17.53 2.22
N THR A 359 27.04 -18.26 2.45
CA THR A 359 27.43 -19.39 1.59
C THR A 359 26.44 -20.55 1.70
N ALA A 360 26.00 -20.88 2.94
CA ALA A 360 25.03 -21.94 3.18
C ALA A 360 23.68 -21.63 2.52
N LEU A 361 23.20 -20.38 2.65
CA LEU A 361 21.93 -19.94 2.04
C LEU A 361 21.98 -19.96 0.51
N SER A 362 23.07 -19.46 -0.09
CA SER A 362 23.26 -19.48 -1.54
C SER A 362 23.26 -20.91 -2.08
N ARG A 363 24.00 -21.82 -1.44
CA ARG A 363 24.04 -23.23 -1.84
C ARG A 363 22.70 -23.95 -1.61
N CYS A 364 22.07 -23.75 -0.47
CA CYS A 364 20.77 -24.35 -0.16
C CYS A 364 19.71 -23.99 -1.21
N ARG A 365 19.68 -22.74 -1.64
CA ARG A 365 18.75 -22.26 -2.67
C ARG A 365 19.08 -22.78 -4.07
N SER A 366 20.35 -22.88 -4.42
CA SER A 366 20.76 -23.39 -5.73
C SER A 366 20.66 -24.91 -5.85
N GLU A 367 20.91 -25.65 -4.77
CA GLU A 367 20.93 -27.12 -4.76
C GLU A 367 19.60 -27.71 -4.26
N HIS A 368 18.69 -26.89 -3.71
CA HIS A 368 17.41 -27.29 -3.08
C HIS A 368 17.55 -28.39 -2.03
N THR A 369 18.70 -28.45 -1.34
CA THR A 369 19.04 -29.45 -0.33
C THR A 369 19.46 -28.78 0.97
N ALA A 370 19.34 -29.53 2.09
CA ALA A 370 19.85 -29.08 3.37
C ALA A 370 21.38 -29.05 3.35
N ILE A 371 21.96 -27.92 3.76
CA ILE A 371 23.40 -27.68 3.86
C ILE A 371 23.77 -27.51 5.33
N THR A 372 24.74 -28.28 5.82
CA THR A 372 25.23 -28.17 7.19
C THR A 372 26.74 -27.93 7.20
N TYR A 373 27.16 -26.90 7.91
CA TYR A 373 28.56 -26.62 8.25
C TYR A 373 28.78 -26.89 9.73
N THR A 374 29.80 -27.71 10.04
CA THR A 374 30.09 -28.15 11.42
C THR A 374 31.31 -27.45 12.02
N ASP A 375 31.43 -27.50 13.34
CA ASP A 375 32.58 -27.01 14.12
C ASP A 375 32.85 -25.49 13.96
N ILE A 376 31.80 -24.68 13.81
CA ILE A 376 31.93 -23.21 13.70
C ILE A 376 32.12 -22.62 15.10
N VAL A 377 33.21 -21.91 15.29
CA VAL A 377 33.49 -21.23 16.56
C VAL A 377 32.89 -19.82 16.51
N VAL A 378 32.05 -19.49 17.50
CA VAL A 378 31.34 -18.21 17.58
C VAL A 378 31.56 -17.58 18.93
N ASP A 379 31.92 -16.29 18.97
CA ASP A 379 31.99 -15.52 20.20
C ASP A 379 30.58 -14.93 20.49
N CYS A 380 29.88 -15.56 21.46
CA CYS A 380 28.55 -15.16 21.90
C CYS A 380 28.58 -14.32 23.17
N PRO A 381 27.51 -13.54 23.46
CA PRO A 381 27.39 -12.83 24.74
C PRO A 381 27.47 -13.74 25.96
N SER A 382 27.05 -14.99 25.83
CA SER A 382 27.10 -16.04 26.86
C SER A 382 28.47 -16.75 26.97
N GLY A 383 29.44 -16.43 26.08
CA GLY A 383 30.77 -17.06 26.00
C GLY A 383 31.05 -17.70 24.64
N ARG A 384 32.25 -18.21 24.45
CA ARG A 384 32.68 -18.84 23.21
C ARG A 384 32.02 -20.20 23.05
N LYS A 385 31.32 -20.41 21.92
CA LYS A 385 30.57 -21.64 21.61
C LYS A 385 31.07 -22.27 20.30
N VAL A 386 30.92 -23.58 20.18
CA VAL A 386 31.12 -24.32 18.94
C VAL A 386 29.75 -24.82 18.50
N ILE A 387 29.33 -24.45 17.29
CA ILE A 387 28.01 -24.75 16.76
C ILE A 387 28.09 -25.37 15.37
N ASP A 388 27.03 -26.08 15.01
CA ASP A 388 26.76 -26.50 13.65
C ASP A 388 25.64 -25.61 13.09
N LEU A 389 25.85 -25.06 11.88
CA LEU A 389 24.88 -24.24 11.17
C LEU A 389 24.23 -25.08 10.07
N THR A 390 22.93 -25.30 10.20
CA THR A 390 22.15 -26.01 9.17
C THR A 390 21.18 -25.05 8.49
N VAL A 391 21.19 -25.02 7.16
CA VAL A 391 20.26 -24.27 6.34
C VAL A 391 19.47 -25.26 5.49
N GLN A 392 18.14 -25.21 5.57
CA GLN A 392 17.28 -26.16 4.84
C GLN A 392 16.05 -25.47 4.26
N PRO A 393 15.59 -25.86 3.05
CA PRO A 393 14.33 -25.38 2.51
C PRO A 393 13.16 -25.97 3.33
N ILE A 394 12.12 -25.17 3.53
CA ILE A 394 10.88 -25.63 4.19
C ILE A 394 9.95 -26.13 3.09
N PRO A 395 9.51 -27.39 3.08
CA PRO A 395 8.62 -27.92 2.04
C PRO A 395 7.25 -27.22 2.09
N SER A 396 6.70 -26.88 0.93
CA SER A 396 5.33 -26.37 0.81
C SER A 396 4.32 -27.50 0.94
N GLU A 397 3.16 -27.26 1.58
CA GLU A 397 2.06 -28.23 1.66
C GLU A 397 1.44 -28.54 0.28
N THR A 398 1.63 -27.67 -0.72
CA THR A 398 1.09 -27.82 -2.07
C THR A 398 1.98 -28.54 -3.05
N GLY A 399 3.21 -28.94 -2.64
CA GLY A 399 4.17 -29.65 -3.51
C GLY A 399 4.88 -28.76 -4.53
N GLU A 400 4.69 -27.45 -4.47
CA GLU A 400 5.45 -26.43 -5.21
C GLU A 400 6.71 -26.05 -4.42
N GLU A 401 7.74 -25.54 -5.09
CA GLU A 401 9.00 -25.13 -4.47
C GLU A 401 8.72 -24.04 -3.41
N SER A 402 9.13 -24.29 -2.17
CA SER A 402 8.91 -23.38 -1.06
C SER A 402 9.96 -22.26 -1.10
N GLU A 403 9.51 -21.01 -1.14
CA GLU A 403 10.34 -19.80 -1.06
C GLU A 403 10.93 -19.57 0.35
N LEU A 404 10.59 -20.44 1.33
CA LEU A 404 10.99 -20.32 2.71
C LEU A 404 12.20 -21.19 3.04
N THR A 405 13.14 -20.60 3.80
CA THR A 405 14.36 -21.27 4.24
C THR A 405 14.51 -21.18 5.76
N ALA A 406 14.73 -22.32 6.42
CA ALA A 406 15.06 -22.37 7.84
C ALA A 406 16.58 -22.37 8.05
N VAL A 407 17.04 -21.56 9.01
CA VAL A 407 18.43 -21.56 9.49
C VAL A 407 18.44 -21.97 10.95
N LEU A 408 19.14 -23.05 11.27
CA LEU A 408 19.21 -23.67 12.59
C LEU A 408 20.63 -23.53 13.15
N PHE A 409 20.75 -23.14 14.42
CA PHE A 409 21.99 -23.06 15.17
C PHE A 409 21.99 -24.20 16.21
N LEU A 410 22.79 -25.23 15.97
CA LEU A 410 22.82 -26.43 16.78
C LEU A 410 24.07 -26.42 17.67
N GLU A 411 23.90 -26.36 18.98
CA GLU A 411 25.00 -26.53 19.93
C GLU A 411 25.41 -28.01 19.97
N ASN A 412 26.68 -28.25 19.82
CA ASN A 412 27.32 -29.56 19.63
C ASN A 412 26.64 -30.71 20.42
N ARG A 413 25.81 -31.54 19.74
CA ARG A 413 25.34 -32.85 20.17
C ARG A 413 25.59 -33.81 19.04
N PRO A 414 26.22 -35.00 19.29
CA PRO A 414 26.42 -35.98 18.26
C PRO A 414 25.09 -36.66 17.94
N ALA A 415 24.51 -36.44 16.76
CA ALA A 415 23.44 -37.23 16.21
C ALA A 415 23.23 -36.98 14.71
N GLU A 416 22.97 -38.05 14.03
CA GLU A 416 22.74 -38.25 12.62
C GLU A 416 21.64 -37.33 12.07
N ILE A 417 22.02 -36.40 11.18
CA ILE A 417 21.12 -35.78 10.20
C ILE A 417 21.68 -36.11 8.83
N ALA A 418 20.88 -36.76 8.00
CA ALA A 418 21.24 -37.12 6.62
C ALA A 418 21.30 -35.84 5.78
N GLY A 419 22.51 -35.32 5.57
CA GLY A 419 22.81 -34.16 4.73
C GLY A 419 24.30 -34.15 4.40
N THR A 420 24.71 -33.37 3.41
CA THR A 420 26.14 -33.25 3.05
C THR A 420 26.85 -32.45 4.15
N THR A 421 27.73 -33.11 4.90
CA THR A 421 28.53 -32.50 5.94
C THR A 421 29.91 -32.17 5.37
N GLU A 422 30.24 -30.89 5.28
CA GLU A 422 31.54 -30.43 4.80
C GLU A 422 32.25 -29.62 5.89
N LYS A 423 33.58 -29.86 6.06
CA LYS A 423 34.41 -29.01 6.92
C LYS A 423 34.57 -27.62 6.28
N TYR A 424 34.32 -26.57 7.05
CA TYR A 424 34.38 -25.19 6.58
C TYR A 424 35.82 -24.70 6.45
N ASP A 425 36.22 -24.36 5.22
CA ASP A 425 37.50 -23.69 4.92
C ASP A 425 37.23 -22.22 4.61
N LEU A 426 37.65 -21.35 5.56
CA LEU A 426 37.35 -19.91 5.53
C LEU A 426 37.98 -19.22 4.30
N ASP A 427 39.22 -19.61 3.94
CA ASP A 427 39.97 -18.91 2.87
C ASP A 427 39.43 -19.26 1.48
N ALA A 428 39.10 -20.52 1.23
CA ALA A 428 38.56 -20.97 -0.06
C ALA A 428 37.15 -20.42 -0.28
N THR A 429 36.33 -20.29 0.79
CA THR A 429 34.96 -19.80 0.70
C THR A 429 34.92 -18.29 0.53
N ALA A 430 35.79 -17.54 1.21
CA ALA A 430 35.93 -16.10 1.05
C ALA A 430 36.35 -15.73 -0.40
N ALA A 431 37.32 -16.46 -0.98
CA ALA A 431 37.75 -16.24 -2.36
C ALA A 431 36.65 -16.47 -3.38
N ARG A 432 35.81 -17.53 -3.21
CA ARG A 432 34.66 -17.79 -4.08
C ARG A 432 33.61 -16.70 -3.98
N ARG A 433 33.30 -16.22 -2.77
CA ARG A 433 32.29 -15.17 -2.56
C ARG A 433 32.75 -13.82 -3.11
N ILE A 434 34.03 -13.47 -3.00
CA ILE A 434 34.59 -12.27 -3.61
C ILE A 434 34.43 -12.34 -5.13
N ALA A 435 34.78 -13.46 -5.77
CA ALA A 435 34.66 -13.62 -7.21
C ALA A 435 33.19 -13.58 -7.70
N GLU A 436 32.27 -14.07 -6.91
CA GLU A 436 30.82 -14.01 -7.20
C GLU A 436 30.29 -12.56 -7.09
N LEU A 437 30.63 -11.86 -6.03
CA LEU A 437 30.27 -10.46 -5.83
C LEU A 437 30.86 -9.53 -6.90
N GLU A 438 32.11 -9.78 -7.32
CA GLU A 438 32.73 -9.06 -8.44
C GLU A 438 31.96 -9.26 -9.74
N ARG A 439 31.47 -10.49 -9.99
CA ARG A 439 30.66 -10.79 -11.17
C ARG A 439 29.30 -10.11 -11.12
N GLU A 440 28.60 -10.19 -9.98
CA GLU A 440 27.32 -9.49 -9.76
C GLU A 440 27.45 -7.98 -9.93
N PHE A 441 28.52 -7.40 -9.37
CA PHE A 441 28.82 -5.98 -9.50
C PHE A 441 29.06 -5.57 -10.97
N GLN A 442 29.77 -6.39 -11.74
CA GLN A 442 30.03 -6.14 -13.16
C GLN A 442 28.73 -6.18 -13.99
N VAL A 443 27.84 -7.12 -13.71
CA VAL A 443 26.51 -7.22 -14.35
C VAL A 443 25.68 -5.99 -14.02
N SER A 444 25.60 -5.61 -12.76
CA SER A 444 24.84 -4.44 -12.31
C SER A 444 25.38 -3.13 -12.91
N GLN A 445 26.71 -2.99 -13.04
CA GLN A 445 27.31 -1.83 -13.74
C GLN A 445 26.92 -1.77 -15.22
N ASN A 446 26.91 -2.91 -15.90
CA ASN A 446 26.53 -2.97 -17.32
C ASN A 446 25.06 -2.62 -17.52
N ASP A 447 24.17 -3.12 -16.66
CA ASP A 447 22.73 -2.80 -16.68
C ASP A 447 22.46 -1.33 -16.41
N LEU A 448 23.15 -0.74 -15.44
CA LEU A 448 23.07 0.69 -15.17
C LEU A 448 23.52 1.52 -16.38
N ARG A 449 24.63 1.12 -17.03
CA ARG A 449 25.14 1.82 -18.21
C ARG A 449 24.17 1.76 -19.39
N SER A 450 23.55 0.58 -19.61
CA SER A 450 22.55 0.41 -20.66
C SER A 450 21.28 1.24 -20.37
N THR A 451 20.87 1.35 -19.10
CA THR A 451 19.72 2.15 -18.69
C THR A 451 19.97 3.64 -18.88
N ILE A 452 21.17 4.13 -18.52
CA ILE A 452 21.56 5.53 -18.76
C ILE A 452 21.49 5.84 -20.26
N GLN A 453 22.05 4.98 -21.12
CA GLN A 453 22.05 5.16 -22.53
C GLN A 453 20.67 5.19 -23.18
N ARG A 454 19.73 4.35 -22.65
CA ARG A 454 18.31 4.39 -23.01
C ARG A 454 17.65 5.69 -22.60
N LEU A 455 17.91 6.17 -21.38
CA LEU A 455 17.35 7.44 -20.88
C LEU A 455 17.85 8.64 -21.71
N GLU A 456 19.12 8.66 -22.12
CA GLU A 456 19.65 9.70 -22.97
C GLU A 456 18.98 9.70 -24.36
N THR A 457 18.72 8.52 -24.94
CA THR A 457 18.00 8.40 -26.22
C THR A 457 16.58 8.92 -26.12
N VAL A 458 15.82 8.46 -25.11
CA VAL A 458 14.44 8.90 -24.88
C VAL A 458 14.35 10.39 -24.58
N ASN A 459 15.33 10.95 -23.87
CA ASN A 459 15.38 12.38 -23.60
C ASN A 459 15.65 13.20 -24.88
N GLY A 460 16.49 12.68 -25.77
CA GLY A 460 16.72 13.27 -27.10
C GLY A 460 15.47 13.25 -27.99
N GLU A 461 14.75 12.12 -28.02
CA GLU A 461 13.46 12.01 -28.74
C GLU A 461 12.37 12.95 -28.16
N LEU A 462 12.33 13.10 -26.84
CA LEU A 462 11.40 14.01 -26.19
C LEU A 462 11.71 15.49 -26.49
N GLN A 463 12.99 15.85 -26.57
CA GLN A 463 13.40 17.20 -26.98
C GLN A 463 13.03 17.50 -28.43
N ALA A 464 13.28 16.57 -29.35
CA ALA A 464 12.89 16.70 -30.74
C ALA A 464 11.36 16.86 -30.90
N ALA A 465 10.57 16.03 -30.22
CA ALA A 465 9.11 16.16 -30.24
C ALA A 465 8.61 17.48 -29.66
N ASN A 466 9.27 18.01 -28.63
CA ASN A 466 8.94 19.33 -28.07
C ASN A 466 9.26 20.49 -29.05
N GLU A 467 10.36 20.38 -29.77
CA GLU A 467 10.72 21.37 -30.81
C GLU A 467 9.71 21.34 -31.95
N GLU A 468 9.29 20.15 -32.42
CA GLU A 468 8.24 20.00 -33.41
C GLU A 468 6.90 20.60 -32.96
N LEU A 469 6.51 20.37 -31.71
CA LEU A 469 5.29 20.96 -31.14
C LEU A 469 5.36 22.47 -31.01
N LEU A 470 6.51 23.06 -30.69
CA LEU A 470 6.69 24.50 -30.65
C LEU A 470 6.57 25.10 -32.07
N THR A 471 7.20 24.49 -33.07
CA THR A 471 7.10 24.92 -34.46
C THR A 471 5.66 24.86 -35.00
N ALA A 472 4.95 23.76 -34.74
CA ALA A 472 3.55 23.61 -35.13
C ALA A 472 2.64 24.64 -34.44
N ASN A 473 2.93 25.01 -33.18
CA ASN A 473 2.18 26.02 -32.46
C ASN A 473 2.42 27.43 -33.02
N GLU A 474 3.64 27.75 -33.42
CA GLU A 474 3.98 28.99 -34.08
C GLU A 474 3.31 29.11 -35.48
N GLU A 475 3.26 28.01 -36.27
CA GLU A 475 2.53 27.96 -37.54
C GLU A 475 1.02 28.16 -37.36
N LEU A 476 0.42 27.51 -36.33
CA LEU A 476 -0.97 27.70 -36.00
C LEU A 476 -1.29 29.13 -35.58
N GLN A 477 -0.39 29.77 -34.82
CA GLN A 477 -0.55 31.15 -34.37
C GLN A 477 -0.49 32.12 -35.54
N SER A 478 0.48 31.94 -36.46
CA SER A 478 0.59 32.70 -37.68
C SER A 478 -0.65 32.57 -38.59
N SER A 479 -1.14 31.34 -38.77
CA SER A 479 -2.34 31.06 -39.56
C SER A 479 -3.58 31.72 -38.94
N THR A 480 -3.67 31.74 -37.61
CA THR A 480 -4.78 32.37 -36.87
C THR A 480 -4.75 33.90 -37.04
N GLU A 481 -3.55 34.50 -37.01
CA GLU A 481 -3.36 35.94 -37.24
C GLU A 481 -3.69 36.33 -38.69
N GLU A 482 -3.31 35.48 -39.69
CA GLU A 482 -3.69 35.69 -41.08
C GLU A 482 -5.23 35.63 -41.27
N LEU A 483 -5.89 34.65 -40.69
CA LEU A 483 -7.35 34.53 -40.74
C LEU A 483 -8.07 35.69 -40.08
N GLN A 484 -7.52 36.21 -38.97
CA GLN A 484 -8.03 37.42 -38.33
C GLN A 484 -7.85 38.66 -39.22
N SER A 485 -6.72 38.79 -39.92
CA SER A 485 -6.46 39.89 -40.82
C SER A 485 -7.35 39.89 -42.06
N VAL A 486 -7.76 38.71 -42.56
CA VAL A 486 -8.69 38.58 -43.70
C VAL A 486 -10.15 38.82 -43.30
N ASN A 487 -10.52 38.50 -42.06
CA ASN A 487 -11.89 38.70 -41.58
C ASN A 487 -12.19 40.16 -41.16
N PHE A 488 -11.18 40.98 -40.89
CA PHE A 488 -11.36 42.38 -40.50
C PHE A 488 -12.00 43.29 -41.63
N PRO A 489 -11.81 43.04 -42.93
CA PRO A 489 -12.46 43.84 -43.99
C PRO A 489 -13.88 43.43 -44.34
N LEU A 490 -14.44 42.34 -43.79
CA LEU A 490 -15.80 41.85 -44.15
C LEU A 490 -16.90 42.38 -43.25
N GLU A 491 -16.58 43.14 -42.21
CA GLU A 491 -17.56 43.83 -41.30
C GLU A 491 -17.74 45.32 -41.57
N LYS A 492 -17.45 45.81 -42.78
CA LYS A 492 -17.77 47.19 -43.21
C LYS A 492 -18.79 47.23 -44.36
#